data_cee263741e7d04b381c854a732bc3586
#
_entry.id   cee263741e7d04b381c854a732bc3586
#
_cell.length_a   1.000
_cell.length_b   1.000
_cell.length_c   1.000
_cell.angle_alpha   90.00
_cell.angle_beta   90.00
_cell.angle_gamma   90.00
#
_symmetry.space_group_name_H-M   'P 1'
#
loop_
_entity.id
_entity.type
_entity.pdbx_description
1 polymer ?
#
loop_
_entity_poly.entity_id
_entity_poly.type
_entity_poly.pdbx_seq_one_letter_code
_entity_poly.pdbx_strand_id
1 'polypeptide(L)'
;MSSWTPLLRQFQHYLKIERSLSENSILAYQQDMEKLSRYMEKNFPETSPTQVTLQHLRYFVNSLAELEISEYTQARIISGIKAFYRFLMYEDRITEDPSQLLESPKLGRKLPDTLSYPEIEKILESIPLGEPEGHRNRAMLETLYSSGLRVSELIDLKIGNIYADVGFLRVIGKGNKERLVPIGKDALKYINIYIEEFRKHIQPAKGHEQYVFLNRTGKKLSRVMVFLIIKKQVAAIGLEKNVSPHTFRHSFATHLVEGGADLRAVQEMLGHESITTTEIYTHLDRDYLRQVLNEFHPRK
;
A
#
# COMPACT_ATOMS: atom_id res chain seq x y z
N MET A 1 36.53 -7.58 -3.54
CA MET A 1 35.09 -7.67 -3.25
C MET A 1 34.77 -6.60 -2.23
N SER A 2 33.69 -5.83 -2.42
CA SER A 2 33.29 -4.78 -1.49
C SER A 2 33.11 -5.35 -0.08
N SER A 3 33.61 -4.67 0.94
CA SER A 3 33.42 -5.03 2.36
C SER A 3 31.94 -4.90 2.80
N TRP A 4 31.13 -4.19 2.01
CA TRP A 4 29.70 -3.99 2.24
C TRP A 4 28.86 -5.22 1.93
N THR A 5 29.15 -5.92 0.82
CA THR A 5 28.29 -6.99 0.30
C THR A 5 27.97 -8.11 1.32
N PRO A 6 28.95 -8.63 2.09
CA PRO A 6 28.65 -9.66 3.09
C PRO A 6 27.75 -9.15 4.21
N LEU A 7 28.00 -7.93 4.71
CA LEU A 7 27.21 -7.34 5.80
C LEU A 7 25.79 -7.00 5.35
N LEU A 8 25.58 -6.54 4.12
CA LEU A 8 24.25 -6.28 3.57
C LEU A 8 23.42 -7.57 3.45
N ARG A 9 24.03 -8.69 3.08
CA ARG A 9 23.36 -10.01 3.07
C ARG A 9 22.97 -10.45 4.48
N GLN A 10 23.85 -10.30 5.46
CA GLN A 10 23.57 -10.63 6.86
C GLN A 10 22.44 -9.72 7.41
N PHE A 11 22.49 -8.43 7.10
CA PHE A 11 21.43 -7.49 7.47
C PHE A 11 20.07 -7.88 6.87
N GLN A 12 20.03 -8.31 5.61
CA GLN A 12 18.79 -8.81 4.99
C GLN A 12 18.22 -10.01 5.76
N HIS A 13 19.06 -10.97 6.16
CA HIS A 13 18.65 -12.11 6.98
C HIS A 13 18.13 -11.67 8.35
N TYR A 14 18.84 -10.77 9.02
CA TYR A 14 18.40 -10.18 10.29
C TYR A 14 17.01 -9.51 10.20
N LEU A 15 16.79 -8.70 9.15
CA LEU A 15 15.49 -8.05 8.92
C LEU A 15 14.36 -9.06 8.71
N LYS A 16 14.67 -10.18 8.04
CA LYS A 16 13.69 -11.23 7.73
C LYS A 16 13.38 -12.10 8.95
N ILE A 17 14.39 -12.57 9.65
CA ILE A 17 14.27 -13.58 10.72
C ILE A 17 13.99 -12.90 12.07
N GLU A 18 14.85 -11.97 12.49
CA GLU A 18 14.74 -11.36 13.82
C GLU A 18 13.70 -10.24 13.89
N ARG A 19 13.56 -9.46 12.80
CA ARG A 19 12.63 -8.33 12.77
C ARG A 19 11.30 -8.66 12.09
N SER A 20 11.15 -9.83 11.50
CA SER A 20 9.92 -10.29 10.80
C SER A 20 9.33 -9.24 9.86
N LEU A 21 10.19 -8.47 9.19
CA LEU A 21 9.73 -7.41 8.28
C LEU A 21 9.14 -8.00 6.99
N SER A 22 8.22 -7.25 6.38
CA SER A 22 7.67 -7.62 5.07
C SER A 22 8.75 -7.57 3.99
N GLU A 23 8.63 -8.41 2.95
CA GLU A 23 9.56 -8.42 1.82
C GLU A 23 9.76 -7.04 1.19
N ASN A 24 8.69 -6.24 1.05
CA ASN A 24 8.79 -4.88 0.53
C ASN A 24 9.61 -3.95 1.43
N SER A 25 9.51 -4.10 2.75
CA SER A 25 10.33 -3.34 3.71
C SER A 25 11.80 -3.74 3.64
N ILE A 26 12.06 -5.05 3.53
CA ILE A 26 13.41 -5.59 3.38
C ILE A 26 14.05 -5.07 2.10
N LEU A 27 13.34 -5.15 0.97
CA LEU A 27 13.81 -4.62 -0.32
C LEU A 27 14.09 -3.12 -0.27
N ALA A 28 13.22 -2.35 0.40
CA ALA A 28 13.43 -0.90 0.55
C ALA A 28 14.71 -0.60 1.35
N TYR A 29 14.91 -1.26 2.49
CA TYR A 29 16.12 -1.09 3.29
C TYR A 29 17.38 -1.57 2.57
N GLN A 30 17.28 -2.66 1.82
CA GLN A 30 18.39 -3.14 0.99
C GLN A 30 18.79 -2.09 -0.06
N GLN A 31 17.84 -1.56 -0.82
CA GLN A 31 18.08 -0.52 -1.81
C GLN A 31 18.68 0.76 -1.20
N ASP A 32 18.25 1.11 0.02
CA ASP A 32 18.79 2.27 0.72
C ASP A 32 20.26 2.05 1.14
N MET A 33 20.57 0.86 1.63
CA MET A 33 21.93 0.51 2.01
C MET A 33 22.86 0.35 0.79
N GLU A 34 22.35 -0.13 -0.33
CA GLU A 34 23.10 -0.16 -1.60
C GLU A 34 23.46 1.26 -2.08
N LYS A 35 22.57 2.26 -1.88
CA LYS A 35 22.89 3.67 -2.19
C LYS A 35 24.00 4.18 -1.30
N LEU A 36 23.94 3.93 0.01
CA LEU A 36 24.98 4.30 0.95
C LEU A 36 26.31 3.63 0.59
N SER A 37 26.30 2.32 0.34
CA SER A 37 27.49 1.55 -0.04
C SER A 37 28.17 2.15 -1.28
N ARG A 38 27.43 2.40 -2.35
CA ARG A 38 27.96 3.01 -3.58
C ARG A 38 28.52 4.42 -3.34
N TYR A 39 27.86 5.21 -2.50
CA TYR A 39 28.35 6.53 -2.13
C TYR A 39 29.68 6.44 -1.37
N MET A 40 29.77 5.54 -0.40
CA MET A 40 30.98 5.33 0.39
C MET A 40 32.14 4.81 -0.47
N GLU A 41 31.88 3.81 -1.31
CA GLU A 41 32.90 3.25 -2.22
C GLU A 41 33.46 4.30 -3.21
N LYS A 42 32.61 5.24 -3.64
CA LYS A 42 33.02 6.31 -4.55
C LYS A 42 33.82 7.43 -3.85
N ASN A 43 33.40 7.87 -2.67
CA ASN A 43 33.92 9.07 -2.02
C ASN A 43 34.92 8.75 -0.89
N PHE A 44 34.82 7.55 -0.31
CA PHE A 44 35.62 7.09 0.82
C PHE A 44 36.04 5.61 0.65
N PRO A 45 36.81 5.25 -0.42
CA PRO A 45 37.06 3.86 -0.82
C PRO A 45 37.77 3.02 0.25
N GLU A 46 38.57 3.66 1.10
CA GLU A 46 39.31 2.99 2.19
C GLU A 46 38.48 2.79 3.46
N THR A 47 37.25 3.30 3.51
CA THR A 47 36.41 3.23 4.71
C THR A 47 35.50 2.00 4.66
N SER A 48 35.72 1.05 5.56
CA SER A 48 34.84 -0.12 5.72
C SER A 48 33.51 0.26 6.37
N PRO A 49 32.45 -0.56 6.23
CA PRO A 49 31.15 -0.27 6.87
C PRO A 49 31.22 -0.06 8.37
N THR A 50 32.16 -0.71 9.07
CA THR A 50 32.37 -0.60 10.52
C THR A 50 33.19 0.63 10.95
N GLN A 51 33.79 1.32 9.98
CA GLN A 51 34.60 2.53 10.22
C GLN A 51 33.89 3.82 9.80
N VAL A 52 32.65 3.72 9.32
CA VAL A 52 31.84 4.87 8.94
C VAL A 52 31.56 5.71 10.19
N THR A 53 31.75 7.01 10.05
CA THR A 53 31.50 8.00 11.12
C THR A 53 30.21 8.77 10.87
N LEU A 54 29.71 9.47 11.87
CA LEU A 54 28.57 10.39 11.74
C LEU A 54 28.81 11.42 10.61
N GLN A 55 30.06 11.89 10.45
CA GLN A 55 30.38 12.88 9.41
C GLN A 55 30.22 12.30 7.99
N HIS A 56 30.63 11.05 7.76
CA HIS A 56 30.41 10.37 6.49
C HIS A 56 28.91 10.24 6.18
N LEU A 57 28.09 9.91 7.19
CA LEU A 57 26.63 9.81 7.03
C LEU A 57 25.99 11.17 6.74
N ARG A 58 26.47 12.23 7.37
CA ARG A 58 26.00 13.61 7.07
C ARG A 58 26.32 14.02 5.63
N TYR A 59 27.53 13.73 5.14
CA TYR A 59 27.89 13.98 3.73
C TYR A 59 26.97 13.22 2.77
N PHE A 60 26.68 11.95 3.07
CA PHE A 60 25.75 11.16 2.27
C PHE A 60 24.35 11.78 2.26
N VAL A 61 23.80 12.15 3.43
CA VAL A 61 22.47 12.77 3.52
C VAL A 61 22.41 14.09 2.78
N ASN A 62 23.44 14.92 2.89
CA ASN A 62 23.53 16.17 2.12
C ASN A 62 23.53 15.91 0.60
N SER A 63 24.24 14.88 0.14
CA SER A 63 24.23 14.51 -1.28
C SER A 63 22.86 14.07 -1.78
N LEU A 64 22.02 13.48 -0.91
CA LEU A 64 20.62 13.15 -1.26
C LEU A 64 19.77 14.42 -1.45
N ALA A 65 20.03 15.45 -0.65
CA ALA A 65 19.35 16.75 -0.78
C ALA A 65 19.76 17.45 -2.08
N GLU A 66 21.06 17.45 -2.41
CA GLU A 66 21.59 18.00 -3.68
C GLU A 66 21.00 17.29 -4.93
N LEU A 67 20.67 16.00 -4.80
CA LEU A 67 19.98 15.23 -5.84
C LEU A 67 18.46 15.40 -5.84
N GLU A 68 17.93 16.38 -5.11
CA GLU A 68 16.50 16.69 -5.00
C GLU A 68 15.64 15.49 -4.54
N ILE A 69 16.23 14.56 -3.80
CA ILE A 69 15.48 13.43 -3.22
C ILE A 69 14.49 13.97 -2.19
N SER A 70 13.21 13.60 -2.30
CA SER A 70 12.17 14.10 -1.41
C SER A 70 12.46 13.82 0.07
N GLU A 71 12.07 14.74 0.96
CA GLU A 71 12.26 14.63 2.42
C GLU A 71 11.73 13.31 3.00
N TYR A 72 10.59 12.81 2.49
CA TYR A 72 10.04 11.51 2.88
C TYR A 72 10.98 10.34 2.53
N THR A 73 11.60 10.41 1.35
CA THR A 73 12.56 9.38 0.91
C THR A 73 13.85 9.49 1.73
N GLN A 74 14.33 10.70 2.00
CA GLN A 74 15.49 10.92 2.87
C GLN A 74 15.25 10.38 4.29
N ALA A 75 14.09 10.69 4.90
CA ALA A 75 13.72 10.18 6.21
C ALA A 75 13.66 8.64 6.24
N ARG A 76 13.15 7.99 5.18
CA ARG A 76 13.14 6.54 5.05
C ARG A 76 14.57 5.97 4.95
N ILE A 77 15.43 6.58 4.13
CA ILE A 77 16.84 6.18 3.99
C ILE A 77 17.56 6.29 5.35
N ILE A 78 17.37 7.38 6.08
CA ILE A 78 17.95 7.57 7.42
C ILE A 78 17.46 6.49 8.39
N SER A 79 16.19 6.12 8.32
CA SER A 79 15.64 5.01 9.11
C SER A 79 16.30 3.67 8.76
N GLY A 80 16.59 3.43 7.48
CA GLY A 80 17.33 2.27 7.01
C GLY A 80 18.77 2.25 7.51
N ILE A 81 19.46 3.39 7.46
CA ILE A 81 20.82 3.56 8.01
C ILE A 81 20.85 3.23 9.51
N LYS A 82 19.92 3.82 10.28
CA LYS A 82 19.81 3.53 11.72
C LYS A 82 19.52 2.06 12.00
N ALA A 83 18.71 1.42 11.18
CA ALA A 83 18.45 -0.03 11.32
C ALA A 83 19.69 -0.87 11.02
N PHE A 84 20.51 -0.50 10.01
CA PHE A 84 21.73 -1.18 9.68
C PHE A 84 22.80 -1.05 10.77
N TYR A 85 23.01 0.15 11.30
CA TYR A 85 24.01 0.32 12.36
C TYR A 85 23.59 -0.31 13.69
N ARG A 86 22.28 -0.33 14.02
CA ARG A 86 21.78 -1.14 15.14
C ARG A 86 22.02 -2.65 14.96
N PHE A 87 21.87 -3.14 13.71
CA PHE A 87 22.23 -4.52 13.39
C PHE A 87 23.72 -4.77 13.62
N LEU A 88 24.63 -3.87 13.17
CA LEU A 88 26.07 -4.02 13.43
C LEU A 88 26.42 -3.97 14.93
N MET A 89 25.72 -3.16 15.71
CA MET A 89 25.83 -3.18 17.18
C MET A 89 25.36 -4.50 17.78
N TYR A 90 24.23 -5.02 17.31
CA TYR A 90 23.67 -6.31 17.77
C TYR A 90 24.59 -7.50 17.48
N GLU A 91 25.30 -7.45 16.37
CA GLU A 91 26.30 -8.46 15.96
C GLU A 91 27.71 -8.20 16.54
N ASP A 92 27.84 -7.28 17.48
CA ASP A 92 29.12 -6.88 18.10
C ASP A 92 30.22 -6.51 17.09
N ARG A 93 29.82 -5.99 15.91
CA ARG A 93 30.73 -5.55 14.85
C ARG A 93 31.28 -4.14 15.09
N ILE A 94 30.55 -3.33 15.84
CA ILE A 94 30.93 -1.96 16.24
C ILE A 94 30.53 -1.77 17.69
N THR A 95 31.23 -0.87 18.37
CA THR A 95 30.98 -0.51 19.78
C THR A 95 30.13 0.74 19.95
N GLU A 96 30.06 1.58 18.90
CA GLU A 96 29.30 2.82 18.90
C GLU A 96 28.48 2.93 17.60
N ASP A 97 27.23 3.42 17.70
CA ASP A 97 26.34 3.63 16.55
C ASP A 97 26.60 5.03 15.94
N PRO A 98 27.26 5.13 14.77
CA PRO A 98 27.53 6.42 14.14
C PRO A 98 26.27 7.13 13.63
N SER A 99 25.16 6.44 13.54
CA SER A 99 23.89 6.97 13.06
C SER A 99 22.99 7.55 14.18
N GLN A 100 23.38 7.40 15.44
CA GLN A 100 22.56 7.80 16.59
C GLN A 100 22.12 9.28 16.50
N LEU A 101 23.08 10.16 16.20
CA LEU A 101 22.87 11.63 16.08
C LEU A 101 22.51 12.08 14.66
N LEU A 102 22.22 11.16 13.75
CA LEU A 102 21.77 11.51 12.40
C LEU A 102 20.32 12.00 12.43
N GLU A 103 20.11 13.26 12.11
CA GLU A 103 18.80 13.88 12.13
C GLU A 103 18.02 13.57 10.85
N SER A 104 16.71 13.30 11.01
CA SER A 104 15.81 13.19 9.89
C SER A 104 15.23 14.56 9.52
N PRO A 105 14.97 14.83 8.23
CA PRO A 105 14.31 16.06 7.84
C PRO A 105 12.96 16.21 8.56
N LYS A 106 12.58 17.46 8.88
CA LYS A 106 11.28 17.75 9.46
C LYS A 106 10.21 17.58 8.39
N LEU A 107 9.49 16.48 8.45
CA LEU A 107 8.39 16.21 7.52
C LEU A 107 7.21 17.14 7.85
N GLY A 108 6.84 18.00 6.92
CA GLY A 108 5.60 18.75 7.03
C GLY A 108 4.41 17.78 7.04
N ARG A 109 3.46 17.92 7.96
CA ARG A 109 2.19 17.20 7.94
C ARG A 109 1.34 17.77 6.79
N LYS A 110 1.47 17.24 5.59
CA LYS A 110 0.43 17.45 4.57
C LYS A 110 -0.81 16.68 5.02
N LEU A 111 -1.92 17.40 5.22
CA LEU A 111 -3.22 16.72 5.33
C LEU A 111 -3.42 15.95 4.03
N PRO A 112 -3.73 14.65 4.11
CA PRO A 112 -3.95 13.86 2.90
C PRO A 112 -5.14 14.42 2.13
N ASP A 113 -5.01 14.53 0.81
CA ASP A 113 -6.12 14.92 -0.05
C ASP A 113 -7.26 13.90 0.10
N THR A 114 -8.47 14.40 0.37
CA THR A 114 -9.71 13.63 0.32
C THR A 114 -10.52 14.03 -0.90
N LEU A 115 -11.28 13.09 -1.43
CA LEU A 115 -12.30 13.34 -2.45
C LEU A 115 -13.63 13.52 -1.75
N SER A 116 -14.39 14.53 -2.12
CA SER A 116 -15.81 14.62 -1.76
C SER A 116 -16.62 13.55 -2.52
N TYR A 117 -17.80 13.23 -2.03
CA TYR A 117 -18.67 12.26 -2.71
C TYR A 117 -18.99 12.65 -4.16
N PRO A 118 -19.33 13.91 -4.49
CA PRO A 118 -19.52 14.33 -5.88
C PRO A 118 -18.29 14.19 -6.77
N GLU A 119 -17.07 14.37 -6.23
CA GLU A 119 -15.84 14.15 -6.98
C GLU A 119 -15.63 12.67 -7.31
N ILE A 120 -15.96 11.78 -6.37
CA ILE A 120 -15.91 10.33 -6.59
C ILE A 120 -16.94 9.93 -7.67
N GLU A 121 -18.16 10.43 -7.60
CA GLU A 121 -19.18 10.16 -8.62
C GLU A 121 -18.70 10.60 -10.01
N LYS A 122 -18.20 11.82 -10.14
CA LYS A 122 -17.64 12.32 -11.42
C LYS A 122 -16.51 11.43 -11.94
N ILE A 123 -15.58 10.98 -11.09
CA ILE A 123 -14.51 10.05 -11.48
C ILE A 123 -15.11 8.73 -11.99
N LEU A 124 -16.07 8.17 -11.28
CA LEU A 124 -16.70 6.92 -11.65
C LEU A 124 -17.49 7.06 -12.96
N GLU A 125 -18.25 8.13 -13.15
CA GLU A 125 -19.06 8.40 -14.33
C GLU A 125 -18.22 8.72 -15.58
N SER A 126 -17.01 9.26 -15.39
CA SER A 126 -16.09 9.54 -16.49
C SER A 126 -15.53 8.28 -17.17
N ILE A 127 -15.74 7.11 -16.59
CA ILE A 127 -15.23 5.85 -17.15
C ILE A 127 -16.11 5.43 -18.34
N PRO A 128 -15.56 5.38 -19.57
CA PRO A 128 -16.32 4.97 -20.74
C PRO A 128 -16.65 3.47 -20.67
N LEU A 129 -17.92 3.13 -20.76
CA LEU A 129 -18.42 1.74 -20.69
C LEU A 129 -18.57 1.07 -22.08
N GLY A 130 -18.10 1.71 -23.15
CA GLY A 130 -18.12 1.14 -24.51
C GLY A 130 -17.13 -0.01 -24.71
N GLU A 131 -16.15 -0.15 -23.85
CA GLU A 131 -15.09 -1.15 -23.94
C GLU A 131 -15.03 -2.05 -22.70
N PRO A 132 -14.61 -3.32 -22.82
CA PRO A 132 -14.50 -4.25 -21.68
C PRO A 132 -13.66 -3.73 -20.53
N GLU A 133 -12.59 -3.00 -20.84
CA GLU A 133 -11.74 -2.39 -19.82
C GLU A 133 -12.46 -1.30 -19.02
N GLY A 134 -13.43 -0.61 -19.63
CA GLY A 134 -14.27 0.36 -18.93
C GLY A 134 -15.09 -0.31 -17.84
N HIS A 135 -15.74 -1.41 -18.12
CA HIS A 135 -16.51 -2.18 -17.13
C HIS A 135 -15.62 -2.73 -16.00
N ARG A 136 -14.42 -3.24 -16.35
CA ARG A 136 -13.42 -3.63 -15.35
C ARG A 136 -13.02 -2.45 -14.46
N ASN A 137 -12.71 -1.31 -15.06
CA ASN A 137 -12.24 -0.13 -14.34
C ASN A 137 -13.34 0.43 -13.44
N ARG A 138 -14.59 0.44 -13.91
CA ARG A 138 -15.75 0.83 -13.10
C ARG A 138 -15.92 -0.10 -11.90
N ALA A 139 -16.00 -1.39 -12.12
CA ALA A 139 -16.11 -2.38 -11.04
C ALA A 139 -14.96 -2.26 -10.02
N MET A 140 -13.74 -2.07 -10.51
CA MET A 140 -12.54 -1.90 -9.69
C MET A 140 -12.61 -0.65 -8.79
N LEU A 141 -12.96 0.52 -9.34
CA LEU A 141 -13.01 1.77 -8.57
C LEU A 141 -14.21 1.81 -7.63
N GLU A 142 -15.34 1.24 -8.02
CA GLU A 142 -16.49 1.02 -7.13
C GLU A 142 -16.10 0.16 -5.93
N THR A 143 -15.40 -0.96 -6.18
CA THR A 143 -14.92 -1.83 -5.12
C THR A 143 -13.95 -1.10 -4.19
N LEU A 144 -12.99 -0.35 -4.76
CA LEU A 144 -11.99 0.37 -3.99
C LEU A 144 -12.62 1.40 -3.04
N TYR A 145 -13.62 2.14 -3.53
CA TYR A 145 -14.31 3.15 -2.74
C TYR A 145 -15.30 2.53 -1.74
N SER A 146 -16.08 1.56 -2.17
CA SER A 146 -17.15 0.97 -1.34
C SER A 146 -16.64 0.10 -0.18
N SER A 147 -15.41 -0.40 -0.26
CA SER A 147 -14.84 -1.31 0.74
C SER A 147 -13.56 -0.80 1.40
N GLY A 148 -13.03 0.33 0.93
CA GLY A 148 -11.79 0.90 1.47
C GLY A 148 -10.56 0.00 1.38
N LEU A 149 -10.52 -0.94 0.44
CA LEU A 149 -9.39 -1.88 0.27
C LEU A 149 -8.06 -1.18 0.00
N ARG A 150 -6.96 -1.80 0.44
CA ARG A 150 -5.63 -1.45 -0.08
C ARG A 150 -5.52 -1.88 -1.54
N VAL A 151 -4.75 -1.15 -2.34
CA VAL A 151 -4.56 -1.49 -3.77
C VAL A 151 -4.04 -2.92 -3.96
N SER A 152 -3.19 -3.42 -3.07
CA SER A 152 -2.71 -4.82 -3.10
C SER A 152 -3.85 -5.82 -2.84
N GLU A 153 -4.73 -5.54 -1.88
CA GLU A 153 -5.89 -6.36 -1.57
C GLU A 153 -6.88 -6.40 -2.75
N LEU A 154 -7.09 -5.24 -3.40
CA LEU A 154 -7.94 -5.12 -4.58
C LEU A 154 -7.44 -5.97 -5.76
N ILE A 155 -6.17 -5.84 -6.12
CA ILE A 155 -5.61 -6.60 -7.26
C ILE A 155 -5.44 -8.09 -6.97
N ASP A 156 -5.38 -8.48 -5.70
CA ASP A 156 -5.29 -9.86 -5.24
C ASP A 156 -6.67 -10.49 -4.92
N LEU A 157 -7.76 -9.73 -5.10
CA LEU A 157 -9.12 -10.22 -4.88
C LEU A 157 -9.44 -11.36 -5.85
N LYS A 158 -9.90 -12.48 -5.29
CA LYS A 158 -10.30 -13.67 -6.04
C LYS A 158 -11.82 -13.79 -6.12
N ILE A 159 -12.31 -14.42 -7.18
CA ILE A 159 -13.75 -14.62 -7.39
C ILE A 159 -14.38 -15.37 -6.20
N GLY A 160 -13.76 -16.45 -5.73
CA GLY A 160 -14.25 -17.22 -4.58
C GLY A 160 -14.17 -16.51 -3.22
N ASN A 161 -13.66 -15.26 -3.20
CA ASN A 161 -13.61 -14.43 -2.01
C ASN A 161 -14.70 -13.35 -1.97
N ILE A 162 -15.64 -13.39 -2.91
CA ILE A 162 -16.79 -12.48 -2.99
C ILE A 162 -18.02 -13.23 -2.48
N TYR A 163 -18.52 -12.84 -1.35
CA TYR A 163 -19.75 -13.37 -0.75
C TYR A 163 -20.90 -12.41 -1.04
N ALA A 164 -21.38 -12.44 -2.29
CA ALA A 164 -22.37 -11.49 -2.79
C ALA A 164 -23.69 -11.54 -2.01
N ASP A 165 -24.15 -12.75 -1.63
CA ASP A 165 -25.41 -12.97 -0.92
C ASP A 165 -25.45 -12.26 0.44
N VAL A 166 -24.30 -12.16 1.09
CA VAL A 166 -24.17 -11.53 2.42
C VAL A 166 -23.51 -10.15 2.39
N GLY A 167 -23.00 -9.73 1.22
CA GLY A 167 -22.39 -8.40 1.04
C GLY A 167 -20.99 -8.25 1.66
N PHE A 168 -20.14 -9.27 1.54
CA PHE A 168 -18.78 -9.24 2.09
C PHE A 168 -17.72 -9.70 1.10
N LEU A 169 -16.51 -9.17 1.29
CA LEU A 169 -15.28 -9.64 0.65
C LEU A 169 -14.36 -10.27 1.71
N ARG A 170 -13.79 -11.43 1.41
CA ARG A 170 -12.67 -11.97 2.18
C ARG A 170 -11.38 -11.42 1.62
N VAL A 171 -10.61 -10.72 2.45
CA VAL A 171 -9.35 -10.09 2.08
C VAL A 171 -8.21 -10.64 2.91
N ILE A 172 -7.07 -10.85 2.27
CA ILE A 172 -5.83 -11.27 2.93
C ILE A 172 -4.93 -10.04 3.04
N GLY A 173 -4.68 -9.61 4.26
CA GLY A 173 -3.86 -8.44 4.58
C GLY A 173 -2.39 -8.78 4.82
N LYS A 174 -1.67 -7.82 5.42
CA LYS A 174 -0.26 -7.99 5.83
C LYS A 174 -0.13 -9.16 6.83
N GLY A 175 0.92 -9.96 6.66
CA GLY A 175 1.14 -11.14 7.53
C GLY A 175 0.18 -12.30 7.27
N ASN A 176 -0.45 -12.35 6.09
CA ASN A 176 -1.43 -13.39 5.72
C ASN A 176 -2.67 -13.44 6.64
N LYS A 177 -2.97 -12.32 7.33
CA LYS A 177 -4.17 -12.22 8.17
C LYS A 177 -5.40 -12.02 7.29
N GLU A 178 -6.41 -12.85 7.48
CA GLU A 178 -7.69 -12.73 6.78
C GLU A 178 -8.66 -11.83 7.57
N ARG A 179 -9.45 -11.05 6.83
CA ARG A 179 -10.59 -10.31 7.39
C ARG A 179 -11.74 -10.28 6.40
N LEU A 180 -12.95 -10.09 6.92
CA LEU A 180 -14.14 -9.80 6.13
C LEU A 180 -14.36 -8.29 6.08
N VAL A 181 -14.58 -7.78 4.87
CA VAL A 181 -14.83 -6.35 4.64
C VAL A 181 -16.21 -6.23 3.97
N PRO A 182 -17.14 -5.45 4.53
CA PRO A 182 -18.43 -5.24 3.90
C PRO A 182 -18.25 -4.47 2.57
N ILE A 183 -19.15 -4.73 1.62
CA ILE A 183 -19.16 -4.09 0.30
C ILE A 183 -20.57 -3.67 -0.06
N GLY A 184 -20.72 -2.48 -0.65
CA GLY A 184 -22.02 -1.95 -1.08
C GLY A 184 -22.57 -2.65 -2.32
N LYS A 185 -23.90 -2.54 -2.49
CA LYS A 185 -24.64 -3.20 -3.58
C LYS A 185 -24.22 -2.72 -4.96
N ASP A 186 -23.90 -1.44 -5.11
CA ASP A 186 -23.44 -0.90 -6.40
C ASP A 186 -22.12 -1.52 -6.84
N ALA A 187 -21.18 -1.65 -5.92
CA ALA A 187 -19.89 -2.29 -6.23
C ALA A 187 -20.09 -3.76 -6.62
N LEU A 188 -20.92 -4.51 -5.90
CA LEU A 188 -21.28 -5.89 -6.24
C LEU A 188 -21.94 -5.98 -7.61
N LYS A 189 -22.86 -5.06 -7.93
CA LYS A 189 -23.51 -5.00 -9.24
C LYS A 189 -22.49 -4.86 -10.36
N TYR A 190 -21.55 -3.89 -10.25
CA TYR A 190 -20.54 -3.69 -11.28
C TYR A 190 -19.52 -4.83 -11.36
N ILE A 191 -19.18 -5.46 -10.22
CA ILE A 191 -18.35 -6.68 -10.20
C ILE A 191 -19.04 -7.81 -10.99
N ASN A 192 -20.31 -8.05 -10.70
CA ASN A 192 -21.07 -9.11 -11.35
C ASN A 192 -21.21 -8.85 -12.87
N ILE A 193 -21.56 -7.63 -13.28
CA ILE A 193 -21.60 -7.26 -14.70
C ILE A 193 -20.23 -7.51 -15.35
N TYR A 194 -19.14 -7.10 -14.71
CA TYR A 194 -17.81 -7.33 -15.27
C TYR A 194 -17.48 -8.82 -15.38
N ILE A 195 -17.74 -9.61 -14.35
CA ILE A 195 -17.43 -11.05 -14.35
C ILE A 195 -18.26 -11.79 -15.41
N GLU A 196 -19.58 -11.57 -15.43
CA GLU A 196 -20.51 -12.35 -16.24
C GLU A 196 -20.51 -11.93 -17.70
N GLU A 197 -20.31 -10.64 -18.01
CA GLU A 197 -20.44 -10.15 -19.37
C GLU A 197 -19.09 -9.89 -20.08
N PHE A 198 -18.04 -9.57 -19.35
CA PHE A 198 -16.78 -9.15 -19.97
C PHE A 198 -15.59 -10.05 -19.63
N ARG A 199 -15.39 -10.35 -18.35
CA ARG A 199 -14.25 -11.16 -17.92
C ARG A 199 -14.28 -12.58 -18.47
N LYS A 200 -15.44 -13.15 -18.67
CA LYS A 200 -15.62 -14.50 -19.27
C LYS A 200 -14.98 -14.64 -20.66
N HIS A 201 -14.82 -13.54 -21.39
CA HIS A 201 -14.20 -13.52 -22.72
C HIS A 201 -12.66 -13.33 -22.67
N ILE A 202 -12.10 -13.08 -21.48
CA ILE A 202 -10.66 -12.95 -21.30
C ILE A 202 -10.13 -14.33 -20.88
N GLN A 203 -9.23 -14.90 -21.70
CA GLN A 203 -8.54 -16.12 -21.30
C GLN A 203 -7.50 -15.81 -20.21
N PRO A 204 -7.68 -16.33 -18.97
CA PRO A 204 -6.72 -16.05 -17.91
C PRO A 204 -5.37 -16.71 -18.21
N ALA A 205 -4.28 -16.00 -17.91
CA ALA A 205 -2.95 -16.59 -17.93
C ALA A 205 -2.80 -17.63 -16.79
N LYS A 206 -1.94 -18.62 -17.00
CA LYS A 206 -1.68 -19.68 -16.00
C LYS A 206 -1.36 -19.08 -14.62
N GLY A 207 -2.10 -19.52 -13.60
CA GLY A 207 -2.00 -19.03 -12.22
C GLY A 207 -2.76 -17.72 -11.94
N HIS A 208 -3.50 -17.19 -12.93
CA HIS A 208 -4.32 -15.99 -12.78
C HIS A 208 -5.83 -16.22 -12.91
N GLU A 209 -6.27 -17.46 -12.97
CA GLU A 209 -7.67 -17.87 -13.24
C GLU A 209 -8.64 -17.34 -12.20
N GLN A 210 -8.21 -17.26 -10.96
CA GLN A 210 -9.06 -16.89 -9.83
C GLN A 210 -9.16 -15.37 -9.55
N TYR A 211 -8.27 -14.56 -10.14
CA TYR A 211 -8.30 -13.13 -9.88
C TYR A 211 -9.49 -12.44 -10.56
N VAL A 212 -10.14 -11.54 -9.85
CA VAL A 212 -11.30 -10.79 -10.38
C VAL A 212 -10.86 -9.86 -11.51
N PHE A 213 -9.88 -9.02 -11.28
CA PHE A 213 -9.48 -7.96 -12.22
C PHE A 213 -8.28 -8.38 -13.07
N LEU A 214 -8.54 -8.64 -14.34
CA LEU A 214 -7.53 -9.06 -15.31
C LEU A 214 -7.18 -7.92 -16.29
N ASN A 215 -5.94 -7.93 -16.75
CA ASN A 215 -5.51 -7.10 -17.88
C ASN A 215 -5.80 -7.82 -19.22
N ARG A 216 -5.49 -7.16 -20.37
CA ARG A 216 -5.71 -7.73 -21.70
C ARG A 216 -4.97 -9.04 -21.97
N THR A 217 -3.87 -9.31 -21.24
CA THR A 217 -3.08 -10.54 -21.39
C THR A 217 -3.52 -11.64 -20.42
N GLY A 218 -4.67 -11.49 -19.76
CA GLY A 218 -5.20 -12.47 -18.81
C GLY A 218 -4.48 -12.50 -17.45
N LYS A 219 -3.54 -11.62 -17.17
CA LYS A 219 -2.85 -11.52 -15.88
C LYS A 219 -3.59 -10.57 -14.95
N LYS A 220 -3.47 -10.78 -13.62
CA LYS A 220 -3.98 -9.82 -12.63
C LYS A 220 -3.41 -8.42 -12.88
N LEU A 221 -4.15 -7.38 -12.53
CA LEU A 221 -3.67 -6.01 -12.62
C LEU A 221 -2.46 -5.77 -11.71
N SER A 222 -1.58 -4.87 -12.12
CA SER A 222 -0.51 -4.37 -11.26
C SER A 222 -0.96 -3.12 -10.49
N ARG A 223 -0.33 -2.82 -9.36
CA ARG A 223 -0.55 -1.58 -8.60
C ARG A 223 -0.34 -0.33 -9.46
N VAL A 224 0.67 -0.37 -10.33
CA VAL A 224 0.97 0.73 -11.25
C VAL A 224 -0.18 0.94 -12.23
N MET A 225 -0.77 -0.13 -12.77
CA MET A 225 -1.90 -0.02 -13.71
C MET A 225 -3.12 0.61 -13.02
N VAL A 226 -3.44 0.21 -11.78
CA VAL A 226 -4.55 0.84 -11.02
C VAL A 226 -4.31 2.33 -10.83
N PHE A 227 -3.07 2.71 -10.47
CA PHE A 227 -2.69 4.11 -10.32
C PHE A 227 -2.85 4.89 -11.64
N LEU A 228 -2.39 4.35 -12.77
CA LEU A 228 -2.52 4.98 -14.08
C LEU A 228 -3.99 5.13 -14.52
N ILE A 229 -4.83 4.12 -14.24
CA ILE A 229 -6.27 4.19 -14.52
C ILE A 229 -6.90 5.35 -13.73
N ILE A 230 -6.62 5.46 -12.43
CA ILE A 230 -7.12 6.57 -11.60
C ILE A 230 -6.65 7.91 -12.17
N LYS A 231 -5.35 8.06 -12.45
CA LYS A 231 -4.80 9.31 -13.00
C LYS A 231 -5.48 9.71 -14.31
N LYS A 232 -5.75 8.74 -15.20
CA LYS A 232 -6.47 9.00 -16.46
C LYS A 232 -7.87 9.55 -16.21
N GLN A 233 -8.64 8.97 -15.28
CA GLN A 233 -10.00 9.43 -15.01
C GLN A 233 -10.02 10.79 -14.30
N VAL A 234 -9.11 11.01 -13.38
CA VAL A 234 -8.95 12.31 -12.69
C VAL A 234 -8.62 13.43 -13.68
N ALA A 235 -7.70 13.16 -14.62
CA ALA A 235 -7.36 14.11 -15.68
C ALA A 235 -8.56 14.37 -16.62
N ALA A 236 -9.35 13.33 -16.93
CA ALA A 236 -10.52 13.46 -17.83
C ALA A 236 -11.61 14.40 -17.29
N ILE A 237 -11.71 14.54 -15.97
CA ILE A 237 -12.66 15.46 -15.31
C ILE A 237 -12.03 16.80 -14.90
N GLY A 238 -10.77 17.05 -15.24
CA GLY A 238 -10.07 18.28 -14.90
C GLY A 238 -9.86 18.50 -13.38
N LEU A 239 -9.79 17.44 -12.57
CA LEU A 239 -9.59 17.57 -11.13
C LEU A 239 -8.10 17.76 -10.79
N GLU A 240 -7.75 18.87 -10.17
CA GLU A 240 -6.35 19.24 -9.82
C GLU A 240 -5.82 18.60 -8.54
N LYS A 241 -6.52 17.62 -7.96
CA LYS A 241 -6.07 16.88 -6.77
C LYS A 241 -5.12 15.73 -7.13
N ASN A 242 -4.18 15.44 -6.22
CA ASN A 242 -3.30 14.28 -6.38
C ASN A 242 -3.98 12.99 -5.91
N VAL A 243 -4.82 12.41 -6.78
CA VAL A 243 -5.60 11.23 -6.45
C VAL A 243 -4.82 9.94 -6.70
N SER A 244 -4.90 9.03 -5.75
CA SER A 244 -4.27 7.71 -5.74
C SER A 244 -5.23 6.66 -5.14
N PRO A 245 -4.92 5.36 -5.20
CA PRO A 245 -5.71 4.36 -4.47
C PRO A 245 -5.83 4.65 -2.97
N HIS A 246 -4.80 5.23 -2.36
CA HIS A 246 -4.85 5.65 -0.95
C HIS A 246 -5.83 6.79 -0.71
N THR A 247 -5.98 7.70 -1.66
CA THR A 247 -6.96 8.78 -1.59
C THR A 247 -8.39 8.23 -1.55
N PHE A 248 -8.73 7.25 -2.39
CA PHE A 248 -10.03 6.56 -2.35
C PHE A 248 -10.30 5.90 -0.98
N ARG A 249 -9.32 5.17 -0.46
CA ARG A 249 -9.44 4.53 0.86
C ARG A 249 -9.56 5.56 1.99
N HIS A 250 -8.83 6.66 1.91
CA HIS A 250 -8.94 7.74 2.90
C HIS A 250 -10.31 8.41 2.84
N SER A 251 -10.81 8.70 1.63
CA SER A 251 -12.16 9.24 1.44
C SER A 251 -13.26 8.30 1.94
N PHE A 252 -13.13 6.97 1.72
CA PHE A 252 -14.01 5.97 2.32
C PHE A 252 -14.07 6.11 3.84
N ALA A 253 -12.91 6.15 4.50
CA ALA A 253 -12.84 6.29 5.95
C ALA A 253 -13.44 7.61 6.43
N THR A 254 -13.08 8.72 5.78
CA THR A 254 -13.57 10.06 6.12
C THR A 254 -15.09 10.14 5.99
N HIS A 255 -15.66 9.66 4.88
CA HIS A 255 -17.11 9.71 4.65
C HIS A 255 -17.88 8.86 5.65
N LEU A 256 -17.38 7.70 6.06
CA LEU A 256 -18.01 6.92 7.12
C LEU A 256 -18.01 7.66 8.45
N VAL A 257 -16.88 8.24 8.85
CA VAL A 257 -16.75 9.00 10.11
C VAL A 257 -17.62 10.26 10.07
N GLU A 258 -17.62 11.02 8.97
CA GLU A 258 -18.46 12.20 8.77
C GLU A 258 -19.95 11.83 8.75
N GLY A 259 -20.30 10.65 8.26
CA GLY A 259 -21.66 10.09 8.31
C GLY A 259 -22.11 9.71 9.72
N GLY A 260 -21.20 9.58 10.68
CA GLY A 260 -21.47 9.21 12.06
C GLY A 260 -21.06 7.78 12.46
N ALA A 261 -20.33 7.08 11.59
CA ALA A 261 -19.85 5.73 11.90
C ALA A 261 -18.84 5.74 13.06
N ASP A 262 -18.93 4.73 13.91
CA ASP A 262 -17.94 4.52 14.98
C ASP A 262 -16.55 4.29 14.40
N LEU A 263 -15.57 5.01 14.96
CA LEU A 263 -14.18 4.97 14.51
C LEU A 263 -13.57 3.56 14.61
N ARG A 264 -13.97 2.78 15.61
CA ARG A 264 -13.49 1.41 15.80
C ARG A 264 -13.99 0.50 14.68
N ALA A 265 -15.26 0.61 14.28
CA ALA A 265 -15.80 -0.12 13.14
C ALA A 265 -15.06 0.22 11.84
N VAL A 266 -14.77 1.51 11.60
CA VAL A 266 -13.99 1.95 10.43
C VAL A 266 -12.56 1.40 10.45
N GLN A 267 -11.87 1.42 11.61
CA GLN A 267 -10.52 0.86 11.77
C GLN A 267 -10.51 -0.65 11.50
N GLU A 268 -11.54 -1.37 11.92
CA GLU A 268 -11.70 -2.80 11.70
C GLU A 268 -11.89 -3.12 10.22
N MET A 269 -12.81 -2.42 9.53
CA MET A 269 -12.99 -2.55 8.07
C MET A 269 -11.67 -2.31 7.33
N LEU A 270 -10.90 -1.32 7.75
CA LEU A 270 -9.61 -0.99 7.16
C LEU A 270 -8.50 -1.99 7.50
N GLY A 271 -8.60 -2.76 8.56
CA GLY A 271 -7.57 -3.69 9.04
C GLY A 271 -6.32 -2.96 9.53
N HIS A 272 -6.49 -2.07 10.52
CA HIS A 272 -5.39 -1.42 11.23
C HIS A 272 -4.86 -2.36 12.33
N GLU A 273 -3.54 -2.51 12.42
CA GLU A 273 -2.84 -3.50 13.26
C GLU A 273 -2.95 -3.24 14.79
N SER A 274 -3.56 -2.15 15.24
CA SER A 274 -3.49 -1.77 16.66
C SER A 274 -4.49 -2.47 17.59
N ILE A 275 -5.31 -3.40 17.09
CA ILE A 275 -6.18 -4.21 17.92
C ILE A 275 -5.80 -5.68 17.70
N THR A 276 -5.01 -6.19 18.63
CA THR A 276 -4.77 -7.62 18.84
C THR A 276 -6.11 -8.30 19.08
N THR A 277 -6.58 -9.03 18.07
CA THR A 277 -7.17 -10.36 18.30
C THR A 277 -7.61 -10.93 16.96
N THR A 278 -7.06 -12.09 16.63
CA THR A 278 -7.67 -13.05 15.72
C THR A 278 -8.85 -13.68 16.49
N GLU A 279 -9.74 -12.87 16.99
CA GLU A 279 -11.02 -13.35 17.44
C GLU A 279 -11.86 -13.66 16.22
N ILE A 280 -12.38 -14.86 16.21
CA ILE A 280 -13.31 -15.40 15.21
C ILE A 280 -14.44 -14.39 15.09
N TYR A 281 -14.55 -13.71 13.92
CA TYR A 281 -15.66 -12.81 13.62
C TYR A 281 -16.98 -13.54 13.88
N THR A 282 -17.69 -13.14 14.92
CA THR A 282 -19.00 -13.66 15.22
C THR A 282 -20.00 -13.15 14.16
N HIS A 283 -21.16 -13.80 14.02
CA HIS A 283 -22.21 -13.31 13.13
C HIS A 283 -22.68 -11.89 13.51
N LEU A 284 -22.68 -11.58 14.80
CA LEU A 284 -23.04 -10.26 15.33
C LEU A 284 -22.09 -9.16 14.87
N ASP A 285 -20.77 -9.42 14.84
CA ASP A 285 -19.78 -8.44 14.38
C ASP A 285 -19.94 -8.13 12.89
N ARG A 286 -20.27 -9.14 12.07
CA ARG A 286 -20.50 -8.99 10.63
C ARG A 286 -21.74 -8.16 10.34
N ASP A 287 -22.85 -8.45 11.00
CA ASP A 287 -24.09 -7.71 10.81
C ASP A 287 -23.92 -6.25 11.22
N TYR A 288 -23.17 -6.00 12.29
CA TYR A 288 -22.83 -4.65 12.72
C TYR A 288 -22.00 -3.90 11.66
N LEU A 289 -20.92 -4.49 11.14
CA LEU A 289 -20.10 -3.84 10.11
C LEU A 289 -20.91 -3.56 8.82
N ARG A 290 -21.79 -4.49 8.42
CA ARG A 290 -22.68 -4.28 7.28
C ARG A 290 -23.69 -3.17 7.54
N GLN A 291 -24.27 -3.10 8.75
CA GLN A 291 -25.16 -2.03 9.14
C GLN A 291 -24.46 -0.69 9.09
N VAL A 292 -23.27 -0.56 9.66
CA VAL A 292 -22.45 0.66 9.62
C VAL A 292 -22.19 1.11 8.18
N LEU A 293 -21.82 0.19 7.28
CA LEU A 293 -21.65 0.54 5.86
C LEU A 293 -22.96 1.05 5.25
N ASN A 294 -24.07 0.33 5.45
CA ASN A 294 -25.36 0.67 4.85
C ASN A 294 -25.95 1.96 5.41
N GLU A 295 -25.66 2.31 6.65
CA GLU A 295 -26.21 3.50 7.31
C GLU A 295 -25.39 4.74 6.96
N PHE A 296 -24.07 4.66 7.03
CA PHE A 296 -23.18 5.82 7.02
C PHE A 296 -22.39 6.02 5.73
N HIS A 297 -22.28 5.00 4.84
CA HIS A 297 -21.57 5.18 3.59
C HIS A 297 -22.45 5.80 2.52
N PRO A 298 -21.99 6.85 1.77
CA PRO A 298 -22.80 7.52 0.75
C PRO A 298 -23.26 6.60 -0.40
N ARG A 299 -22.49 5.55 -0.69
CA ARG A 299 -22.75 4.59 -1.76
C ARG A 299 -23.02 3.21 -1.16
N LYS A 300 -24.27 2.93 -0.88
CA LYS A 300 -24.75 1.75 -0.16
C LYS A 300 -24.85 0.50 -1.02
#